data_f254ad7cd255b7840c87fffa93edb117
#
_entry.id   f254ad7cd255b7840c87fffa93edb117
#
_cell.length_a   1.000
_cell.length_b   1.000
_cell.length_c   1.000
_cell.angle_alpha   90.00
_cell.angle_beta   90.00
_cell.angle_gamma   90.00
#
_symmetry.space_group_name_H-M   'P 1'
#
loop_
_entity.id
_entity.type
_entity.pdbx_description
1 polymer ?
#
loop_
_entity_poly.entity_id
_entity_poly.type
_entity_poly.pdbx_seq_one_letter_code
_entity_poly.pdbx_strand_id
1 'polypeptide(L)'
;MELRILPKNIADMIAAGEVVQRPASVVKELMENAVDAGATDVKVVITDAGRTLIQVIDNGCGMSPDDAVLCFERHATSKLASAEDLHHILTFGFRGEALASIAAVAEISLRTRIASEEAGVEVVMAGSENKGTREVSCPVGTNISVRNLFYNIPARRKFLKSDNVELRHIVEEFQRVALTRPDMAFSLTHNGRDIHVVKPAKSYKFRIQDLLGPSVVGDIVDISAETSIATLRGYVGRPESARKTLGNQFFFVNGRYFRSPYLHKAVMKAYENLIPEGSTPSYFIYLEVDPATVDVNIHPTKAEIKFEEDQLLFQTVMAAVKEAMGRSSIAGALDFDNPEARDIPVIGTRFEEYRPSSTPTVGVDWNYNPFEQEGDSSLALRMKEALRMTEATRMTEATRMAEGPQMTEGTRRYTDPNPNYGALFEDRTLPTAQMLIVQGRYILTQSASGIMVVHVRRARERLFYDRFLKALGENAHVSQTALFPVQVNVGAQGRLILDEQGETLRKLGFDIAPFGPDTVVVNGVPEGYDPTPGHVETLIGDLLLILSDQTRGLPEVMEQSLAQKFAVLGASASEKMTSPLEAQRLVDALLQSENPEFTAAGRRIISIVPADELEKRF
;
A
#
# COMPACT_ATOMS: atom_id res chain seq x y z
N MET A 1 -21.27 -28.86 37.49
CA MET A 1 -19.84 -28.56 37.24
C MET A 1 -19.28 -27.91 38.48
N GLU A 2 -18.22 -28.43 39.04
CA GLU A 2 -17.53 -27.82 40.18
C GLU A 2 -16.53 -26.76 39.70
N LEU A 3 -16.56 -25.60 40.33
CA LEU A 3 -15.56 -24.55 40.13
C LEU A 3 -14.23 -24.99 40.78
N ARG A 4 -13.11 -24.89 40.03
CA ARG A 4 -11.76 -25.21 40.52
C ARG A 4 -10.80 -24.07 40.18
N ILE A 5 -9.89 -23.80 41.10
CA ILE A 5 -8.77 -22.87 40.84
C ILE A 5 -7.80 -23.59 39.91
N LEU A 6 -7.44 -22.92 38.78
CA LEU A 6 -6.46 -23.47 37.83
C LEU A 6 -5.05 -23.49 38.46
N PRO A 7 -4.25 -24.52 38.16
CA PRO A 7 -2.82 -24.52 38.50
C PRO A 7 -2.13 -23.26 37.95
N LYS A 8 -1.14 -22.69 38.68
CA LYS A 8 -0.44 -21.44 38.32
C LYS A 8 0.08 -21.47 36.88
N ASN A 9 0.70 -22.56 36.45
CA ASN A 9 1.24 -22.71 35.09
C ASN A 9 0.18 -22.62 33.98
N ILE A 10 -1.02 -23.15 34.22
CA ILE A 10 -2.14 -23.08 33.25
C ILE A 10 -2.72 -21.65 33.23
N ALA A 11 -2.90 -21.05 34.39
CA ALA A 11 -3.34 -19.66 34.49
C ALA A 11 -2.36 -18.70 33.82
N ASP A 12 -1.04 -18.95 33.97
CA ASP A 12 0.02 -18.17 33.32
C ASP A 12 -0.01 -18.32 31.79
N MET A 13 -0.23 -19.55 31.27
CA MET A 13 -0.35 -19.77 29.83
C MET A 13 -1.60 -19.12 29.20
N ILE A 14 -2.71 -19.05 29.94
CA ILE A 14 -3.93 -18.39 29.48
C ILE A 14 -3.70 -16.89 29.40
N ALA A 15 -3.18 -16.28 30.47
CA ALA A 15 -2.90 -14.84 30.50
C ALA A 15 -1.80 -14.42 29.52
N ALA A 16 -0.75 -15.27 29.35
CA ALA A 16 0.24 -15.05 28.31
C ALA A 16 -0.39 -14.97 26.91
N GLY A 17 -1.56 -15.58 26.73
CA GLY A 17 -2.31 -15.54 25.49
C GLY A 17 -2.86 -14.19 25.10
N GLU A 18 -3.12 -13.36 26.04
CA GLU A 18 -3.63 -12.00 25.84
C GLU A 18 -2.50 -11.02 25.52
N VAL A 19 -1.31 -11.23 26.07
CA VAL A 19 -0.14 -10.35 25.92
C VAL A 19 0.74 -10.79 24.74
N VAL A 20 1.08 -12.08 24.66
CA VAL A 20 2.00 -12.64 23.67
C VAL A 20 1.24 -13.41 22.62
N GLN A 21 0.83 -12.74 21.54
CA GLN A 21 0.08 -13.37 20.45
C GLN A 21 1.00 -13.89 19.34
N ARG A 22 2.17 -13.27 19.14
CA ARG A 22 3.14 -13.54 18.06
C ARG A 22 4.56 -13.08 18.43
N PRO A 23 5.58 -13.47 17.64
CA PRO A 23 6.97 -13.01 17.86
C PRO A 23 7.13 -11.49 17.94
N ALA A 24 6.42 -10.75 17.07
CA ALA A 24 6.45 -9.29 17.07
C ALA A 24 6.00 -8.66 18.40
N SER A 25 5.06 -9.30 19.14
CA SER A 25 4.64 -8.83 20.47
C SER A 25 5.78 -8.92 21.49
N VAL A 26 6.59 -9.99 21.40
CA VAL A 26 7.77 -10.15 22.27
C VAL A 26 8.82 -9.07 21.97
N VAL A 27 9.12 -8.86 20.68
CA VAL A 27 10.08 -7.82 20.25
C VAL A 27 9.64 -6.45 20.74
N LYS A 28 8.35 -6.10 20.57
CA LYS A 28 7.79 -4.84 21.04
C LYS A 28 8.00 -4.64 22.54
N GLU A 29 7.55 -5.59 23.38
CA GLU A 29 7.64 -5.45 24.83
C GLU A 29 9.10 -5.38 25.33
N LEU A 30 10.03 -6.15 24.72
CA LEU A 30 11.44 -6.12 25.09
C LEU A 30 12.13 -4.81 24.66
N MET A 31 11.82 -4.29 23.48
CA MET A 31 12.34 -2.99 23.02
C MET A 31 11.79 -1.84 23.87
N GLU A 32 10.49 -1.85 24.19
CA GLU A 32 9.87 -0.86 25.06
C GLU A 32 10.52 -0.87 26.46
N ASN A 33 10.84 -2.04 27.01
CA ASN A 33 11.56 -2.15 28.28
C ASN A 33 12.99 -1.60 28.18
N ALA A 34 13.71 -1.83 27.08
CA ALA A 34 15.04 -1.27 26.87
C ALA A 34 15.02 0.28 26.80
N VAL A 35 14.01 0.85 26.13
CA VAL A 35 13.78 2.31 26.10
C VAL A 35 13.50 2.84 27.52
N ASP A 36 12.61 2.20 28.27
CA ASP A 36 12.27 2.58 29.64
C ASP A 36 13.48 2.46 30.61
N ALA A 37 14.41 1.53 30.32
CA ALA A 37 15.68 1.38 31.06
C ALA A 37 16.73 2.48 30.74
N GLY A 38 16.39 3.45 29.88
CA GLY A 38 17.28 4.54 29.48
C GLY A 38 18.43 4.10 28.58
N ALA A 39 18.24 3.04 27.80
CA ALA A 39 19.25 2.60 26.85
C ALA A 39 19.52 3.67 25.78
N THR A 40 20.75 3.68 25.26
CA THR A 40 21.15 4.51 24.11
C THR A 40 21.46 3.67 22.87
N ASP A 41 21.63 2.36 23.04
CA ASP A 41 21.86 1.38 21.95
C ASP A 41 21.03 0.12 22.24
N VAL A 42 20.19 -0.27 21.27
CA VAL A 42 19.33 -1.46 21.35
C VAL A 42 19.56 -2.33 20.13
N LYS A 43 19.98 -3.58 20.36
CA LYS A 43 20.22 -4.57 19.31
C LYS A 43 19.20 -5.69 19.37
N VAL A 44 18.50 -5.94 18.27
CA VAL A 44 17.51 -7.00 18.14
C VAL A 44 18.04 -8.05 17.16
N VAL A 45 18.19 -9.29 17.63
CA VAL A 45 18.67 -10.42 16.83
C VAL A 45 17.56 -11.46 16.74
N ILE A 46 17.19 -11.82 15.52
CA ILE A 46 16.08 -12.72 15.22
C ILE A 46 16.59 -13.91 14.41
N THR A 47 16.16 -15.11 14.78
CA THR A 47 16.37 -16.33 13.99
C THR A 47 15.04 -16.98 13.71
N ASP A 48 14.82 -17.45 12.44
CA ASP A 48 13.59 -18.09 11.95
C ASP A 48 12.34 -17.27 12.30
N ALA A 49 12.38 -15.96 11.96
CA ALA A 49 11.30 -15.01 12.22
C ALA A 49 10.81 -15.00 13.69
N GLY A 50 11.72 -15.27 14.63
CA GLY A 50 11.44 -15.26 16.07
C GLY A 50 10.87 -16.57 16.63
N ARG A 51 10.79 -17.63 15.85
CA ARG A 51 10.37 -18.95 16.33
C ARG A 51 11.47 -19.64 17.14
N THR A 52 12.70 -19.52 16.66
CA THR A 52 13.87 -20.15 17.29
C THR A 52 14.52 -19.22 18.29
N LEU A 53 14.75 -17.95 17.92
CA LEU A 53 15.39 -16.96 18.78
C LEU A 53 14.83 -15.56 18.55
N ILE A 54 14.53 -14.89 19.64
CA ILE A 54 14.37 -13.44 19.76
C ILE A 54 15.35 -12.99 20.85
N GLN A 55 16.33 -12.17 20.50
CA GLN A 55 17.28 -11.64 21.46
C GLN A 55 17.29 -10.12 21.39
N VAL A 56 17.15 -9.47 22.54
CA VAL A 56 17.26 -8.02 22.68
C VAL A 56 18.38 -7.71 23.64
N ILE A 57 19.30 -6.86 23.21
CA ILE A 57 20.48 -6.44 23.94
C ILE A 57 20.43 -4.92 24.06
N ASP A 58 20.48 -4.40 25.28
CA ASP A 58 20.51 -2.98 25.58
C ASP A 58 21.66 -2.62 26.50
N ASN A 59 22.01 -1.35 26.50
CA ASN A 59 23.00 -0.75 27.40
C ASN A 59 22.33 0.16 28.45
N GLY A 60 21.13 -0.14 28.87
CA GLY A 60 20.37 0.59 29.89
C GLY A 60 20.91 0.41 31.30
N CYS A 61 20.11 0.80 32.28
CA CYS A 61 20.53 0.75 33.71
C CYS A 61 20.80 -0.67 34.23
N GLY A 62 20.28 -1.72 33.55
CA GLY A 62 20.36 -3.09 34.05
C GLY A 62 19.45 -3.36 35.25
N MET A 63 19.62 -4.54 35.86
CA MET A 63 18.84 -4.98 37.03
C MET A 63 19.81 -5.55 38.09
N SER A 64 19.46 -5.39 39.37
CA SER A 64 20.14 -6.08 40.48
C SER A 64 19.86 -7.60 40.40
N PRO A 65 20.66 -8.46 41.05
CA PRO A 65 20.42 -9.90 41.09
C PRO A 65 19.03 -10.29 41.60
N ASP A 66 18.52 -9.58 42.58
CA ASP A 66 17.17 -9.82 43.15
C ASP A 66 16.09 -9.37 42.16
N ASP A 67 16.22 -8.20 41.54
CA ASP A 67 15.30 -7.70 40.54
C ASP A 67 15.28 -8.57 39.29
N ALA A 68 16.40 -9.14 38.88
CA ALA A 68 16.51 -10.03 37.73
C ALA A 68 15.72 -11.32 37.90
N VAL A 69 15.52 -11.78 39.13
CA VAL A 69 14.63 -12.92 39.45
C VAL A 69 13.18 -12.43 39.56
N LEU A 70 12.97 -11.32 40.28
CA LEU A 70 11.65 -10.76 40.56
C LEU A 70 10.93 -10.29 39.31
N CYS A 71 11.61 -9.84 38.25
CA CYS A 71 11.00 -9.34 37.01
C CYS A 71 10.16 -10.38 36.26
N PHE A 72 10.29 -11.67 36.57
CA PHE A 72 9.48 -12.76 36.03
C PHE A 72 8.23 -13.08 36.87
N GLU A 73 8.07 -12.45 38.05
CA GLU A 73 6.83 -12.56 38.80
C GLU A 73 5.76 -11.60 38.24
N ARG A 74 4.50 -12.00 38.35
CA ARG A 74 3.39 -11.16 37.92
C ARG A 74 3.24 -9.95 38.82
N HIS A 75 2.89 -8.81 38.20
CA HIS A 75 2.73 -7.52 38.89
C HIS A 75 4.00 -6.96 39.52
N ALA A 76 5.17 -7.54 39.19
CA ALA A 76 6.46 -6.97 39.54
C ALA A 76 6.81 -5.84 38.57
N THR A 77 6.82 -4.61 39.03
CA THR A 77 7.14 -3.42 38.25
C THR A 77 7.87 -2.39 39.12
N SER A 78 8.86 -1.73 38.52
CA SER A 78 9.54 -0.56 39.12
C SER A 78 8.91 0.77 38.64
N LYS A 79 7.88 0.71 37.79
CA LYS A 79 7.34 1.86 37.05
C LYS A 79 6.09 2.46 37.68
N LEU A 80 5.47 1.76 38.64
CA LEU A 80 4.31 2.22 39.41
C LEU A 80 4.53 1.90 40.87
N ALA A 81 4.34 2.89 41.76
CA ALA A 81 4.41 2.73 43.20
C ALA A 81 3.05 3.00 43.89
N SER A 82 2.18 3.80 43.26
CA SER A 82 0.90 4.23 43.83
C SER A 82 -0.24 4.13 42.78
N ALA A 83 -1.49 4.20 43.24
CA ALA A 83 -2.65 4.27 42.37
C ALA A 83 -2.72 5.60 41.57
N GLU A 84 -2.10 6.65 42.06
CA GLU A 84 -2.02 7.95 41.39
C GLU A 84 -1.12 7.89 40.16
N ASP A 85 -0.08 7.06 40.15
CA ASP A 85 0.81 6.86 39.00
C ASP A 85 0.08 6.30 37.78
N LEU A 86 -1.07 5.61 37.98
CA LEU A 86 -1.92 5.12 36.89
C LEU A 86 -2.53 6.23 36.04
N HIS A 87 -2.66 7.44 36.59
CA HIS A 87 -3.17 8.61 35.87
C HIS A 87 -2.04 9.40 35.17
N HIS A 88 -0.76 9.07 35.43
CA HIS A 88 0.40 9.77 34.89
C HIS A 88 1.41 8.82 34.23
N ILE A 89 0.95 7.88 33.41
CA ILE A 89 1.80 6.88 32.77
C ILE A 89 2.65 7.51 31.67
N LEU A 90 3.94 7.70 31.92
CA LEU A 90 4.92 8.18 30.96
C LEU A 90 5.78 7.04 30.37
N THR A 91 5.86 5.89 31.06
CA THR A 91 6.64 4.72 30.62
C THR A 91 5.87 3.83 29.66
N PHE A 92 6.55 3.16 28.75
CA PHE A 92 5.92 2.21 27.81
C PHE A 92 5.32 1.00 28.53
N GLY A 93 6.03 0.40 29.48
CA GLY A 93 5.54 -0.69 30.32
C GLY A 93 5.08 -0.18 31.69
N PHE A 94 4.06 -0.77 32.27
CA PHE A 94 3.59 -0.44 33.63
C PHE A 94 2.94 -1.60 34.39
N ARG A 95 2.44 -2.62 33.70
CA ARG A 95 1.64 -3.72 34.31
C ARG A 95 2.47 -4.78 35.04
N GLY A 96 3.78 -4.90 34.76
CA GLY A 96 4.61 -5.97 35.32
C GLY A 96 4.22 -7.38 34.90
N GLU A 97 3.69 -7.55 33.67
CA GLU A 97 3.17 -8.84 33.20
C GLU A 97 3.88 -9.37 31.96
N ALA A 98 4.62 -8.52 31.22
CA ALA A 98 5.19 -8.87 29.92
C ALA A 98 6.23 -10.00 30.04
N LEU A 99 7.24 -9.86 30.92
CA LEU A 99 8.29 -10.87 31.11
C LEU A 99 7.74 -12.16 31.68
N ALA A 100 6.82 -12.09 32.67
CA ALA A 100 6.12 -13.25 33.21
C ALA A 100 5.34 -14.01 32.13
N SER A 101 4.65 -13.27 31.26
CA SER A 101 3.89 -13.85 30.14
C SER A 101 4.79 -14.51 29.08
N ILE A 102 5.93 -13.91 28.77
CA ILE A 102 6.91 -14.48 27.83
C ILE A 102 7.53 -15.76 28.44
N ALA A 103 7.89 -15.75 29.74
CA ALA A 103 8.46 -16.89 30.44
C ALA A 103 7.50 -18.09 30.52
N ALA A 104 6.19 -17.83 30.54
CA ALA A 104 5.19 -18.89 30.53
C ALA A 104 5.15 -19.68 29.22
N VAL A 105 5.56 -19.09 28.10
CA VAL A 105 5.38 -19.67 26.74
C VAL A 105 6.69 -19.87 25.97
N ALA A 106 7.83 -19.56 26.59
CA ALA A 106 9.15 -19.66 25.96
C ALA A 106 10.23 -20.06 26.98
N GLU A 107 11.41 -20.36 26.47
CA GLU A 107 12.64 -20.51 27.25
C GLU A 107 13.39 -19.17 27.22
N ILE A 108 13.75 -18.62 28.39
CA ILE A 108 14.41 -17.33 28.52
C ILE A 108 15.76 -17.50 29.17
N SER A 109 16.80 -16.83 28.66
CA SER A 109 18.04 -16.52 29.33
C SER A 109 18.17 -15.01 29.42
N LEU A 110 18.13 -14.48 30.63
CA LEU A 110 18.32 -13.08 30.97
C LEU A 110 19.71 -12.91 31.58
N ARG A 111 20.54 -12.04 31.01
CA ARG A 111 21.83 -11.60 31.59
C ARG A 111 21.76 -10.10 31.79
N THR A 112 22.07 -9.66 33.02
CA THR A 112 21.98 -8.24 33.34
C THR A 112 22.99 -7.86 34.41
N ARG A 113 23.37 -6.57 34.39
CA ARG A 113 24.26 -5.99 35.38
C ARG A 113 24.00 -4.48 35.56
N ILE A 114 23.96 -4.01 36.77
CA ILE A 114 23.93 -2.58 37.09
C ILE A 114 25.37 -2.03 37.19
N ALA A 115 25.53 -0.72 37.02
CA ALA A 115 26.86 -0.09 37.00
C ALA A 115 27.61 -0.17 38.35
N SER A 116 26.88 -0.32 39.45
CA SER A 116 27.46 -0.42 40.80
C SER A 116 28.05 -1.80 41.15
N GLU A 117 27.76 -2.82 40.31
CA GLU A 117 28.21 -4.20 40.58
C GLU A 117 29.31 -4.64 39.61
N GLU A 118 30.27 -5.43 40.10
CA GLU A 118 31.39 -5.96 39.30
C GLU A 118 30.95 -7.16 38.45
N ALA A 119 30.12 -8.04 39.02
CA ALA A 119 29.58 -9.22 38.33
C ALA A 119 28.12 -9.01 37.95
N GLY A 120 27.69 -9.57 36.85
CA GLY A 120 26.28 -9.65 36.45
C GLY A 120 25.66 -10.97 36.87
N VAL A 121 24.38 -11.08 36.62
CA VAL A 121 23.60 -12.30 36.89
C VAL A 121 23.00 -12.86 35.61
N GLU A 122 22.99 -14.17 35.47
CA GLU A 122 22.19 -14.90 34.47
C GLU A 122 21.06 -15.65 35.17
N VAL A 123 19.83 -15.40 34.70
CA VAL A 123 18.61 -16.10 35.13
C VAL A 123 18.07 -16.88 33.96
N VAL A 124 17.81 -18.17 34.15
CA VAL A 124 17.25 -19.05 33.14
C VAL A 124 15.83 -19.47 33.54
N MET A 125 14.85 -19.16 32.69
CA MET A 125 13.44 -19.47 32.91
C MET A 125 12.91 -20.41 31.82
N ALA A 126 12.04 -21.35 32.18
CA ALA A 126 11.30 -22.17 31.21
C ALA A 126 9.94 -22.56 31.77
N GLY A 127 8.84 -22.20 31.08
CA GLY A 127 7.46 -22.52 31.50
C GLY A 127 7.10 -21.93 32.86
N SER A 128 7.48 -20.68 33.14
CA SER A 128 7.31 -19.96 34.42
C SER A 128 8.15 -20.52 35.61
N GLU A 129 9.07 -21.43 35.37
CA GLU A 129 9.92 -21.99 36.40
C GLU A 129 11.36 -21.46 36.26
N ASN A 130 11.97 -21.02 37.38
CA ASN A 130 13.39 -20.68 37.41
C ASN A 130 14.22 -21.99 37.39
N LYS A 131 15.00 -22.15 36.30
CA LYS A 131 15.86 -23.33 36.07
C LYS A 131 17.28 -23.14 36.61
N GLY A 132 17.62 -21.93 37.00
CA GLY A 132 18.93 -21.60 37.62
C GLY A 132 19.26 -20.13 37.54
N THR A 133 19.96 -19.67 38.57
CA THR A 133 20.51 -18.32 38.64
C THR A 133 22.01 -18.46 38.95
N ARG A 134 22.87 -17.75 38.20
CA ARG A 134 24.32 -17.79 38.40
C ARG A 134 24.97 -16.44 38.10
N GLU A 135 26.08 -16.20 38.72
CA GLU A 135 26.93 -15.06 38.40
C GLU A 135 27.61 -15.24 37.05
N VAL A 136 27.68 -14.16 36.28
CA VAL A 136 28.31 -14.13 34.95
C VAL A 136 28.98 -12.80 34.71
N SER A 137 30.03 -12.82 33.89
CA SER A 137 30.62 -11.57 33.40
C SER A 137 29.80 -11.05 32.22
N CYS A 138 29.21 -9.86 32.35
CA CYS A 138 28.49 -9.19 31.27
C CYS A 138 28.64 -7.67 31.38
N PRO A 139 28.47 -6.93 30.27
CA PRO A 139 28.44 -5.47 30.30
C PRO A 139 27.24 -4.94 31.10
N VAL A 140 27.29 -3.66 31.46
CA VAL A 140 26.13 -2.95 32.04
C VAL A 140 25.00 -2.92 31.03
N GLY A 141 23.76 -3.14 31.50
CA GLY A 141 22.57 -3.23 30.68
C GLY A 141 21.91 -4.60 30.78
N THR A 142 21.10 -4.95 29.77
CA THR A 142 20.34 -6.19 29.79
C THR A 142 20.45 -6.91 28.45
N ASN A 143 20.58 -8.23 28.50
CA ASN A 143 20.55 -9.13 27.34
C ASN A 143 19.53 -10.22 27.60
N ILE A 144 18.40 -10.17 26.92
CA ILE A 144 17.30 -11.15 27.03
C ILE A 144 17.26 -11.98 25.75
N SER A 145 17.41 -13.30 25.89
CA SER A 145 17.26 -14.27 24.81
C SER A 145 16.02 -15.11 25.05
N VAL A 146 15.03 -15.00 24.20
CA VAL A 146 13.79 -15.78 24.18
C VAL A 146 13.90 -16.85 23.10
N ARG A 147 13.85 -18.12 23.51
CA ARG A 147 14.02 -19.27 22.62
C ARG A 147 12.76 -20.12 22.56
N ASN A 148 12.58 -20.79 21.42
CA ASN A 148 11.52 -21.80 21.24
C ASN A 148 10.13 -21.28 21.60
N LEU A 149 9.77 -20.08 21.12
CA LEU A 149 8.48 -19.45 21.42
C LEU A 149 7.32 -20.41 21.12
N PHE A 150 6.40 -20.54 22.08
CA PHE A 150 5.25 -21.48 22.08
C PHE A 150 5.62 -22.98 22.06
N TYR A 151 6.80 -23.36 22.59
CA TYR A 151 7.21 -24.76 22.63
C TYR A 151 6.23 -25.64 23.40
N ASN A 152 5.60 -25.10 24.43
CA ASN A 152 4.63 -25.78 25.30
C ASN A 152 3.16 -25.58 24.86
N ILE A 153 2.91 -24.84 23.77
CA ILE A 153 1.56 -24.62 23.21
C ILE A 153 1.56 -24.97 21.70
N PRO A 154 1.55 -26.28 21.34
CA PRO A 154 1.66 -26.70 19.92
C PRO A 154 0.58 -26.12 19.01
N ALA A 155 -0.64 -25.95 19.52
CA ALA A 155 -1.73 -25.32 18.77
C ALA A 155 -1.35 -23.91 18.33
N ARG A 156 -0.84 -23.06 19.23
CA ARG A 156 -0.43 -21.68 18.95
C ARG A 156 0.74 -21.62 17.98
N ARG A 157 1.73 -22.52 18.13
CA ARG A 157 2.87 -22.62 17.22
C ARG A 157 2.43 -22.93 15.77
N LYS A 158 1.37 -23.74 15.58
CA LYS A 158 0.78 -24.03 14.27
C LYS A 158 0.01 -22.85 13.66
N PHE A 159 -0.49 -21.93 14.49
CA PHE A 159 -1.21 -20.73 14.03
C PHE A 159 -0.27 -19.58 13.65
N LEU A 160 1.04 -19.67 13.91
CA LEU A 160 2.00 -18.72 13.37
C LEU A 160 1.98 -18.77 11.84
N LYS A 161 2.00 -17.60 11.23
CA LYS A 161 2.01 -17.47 9.78
C LYS A 161 3.39 -17.86 9.21
N SER A 162 3.60 -17.72 7.91
CA SER A 162 4.92 -17.93 7.29
C SER A 162 5.98 -17.01 7.91
N ASP A 163 7.24 -17.43 7.84
CA ASP A 163 8.36 -16.72 8.47
C ASP A 163 8.47 -15.27 7.97
N ASN A 164 8.18 -15.05 6.70
CA ASN A 164 8.22 -13.70 6.11
C ASN A 164 7.09 -12.80 6.65
N VAL A 165 5.90 -13.35 6.89
CA VAL A 165 4.79 -12.59 7.49
C VAL A 165 5.09 -12.25 8.94
N GLU A 166 5.67 -13.19 9.72
CA GLU A 166 6.05 -12.90 11.11
C GLU A 166 7.23 -11.92 11.17
N LEU A 167 8.21 -12.06 10.27
CA LEU A 167 9.32 -11.11 10.17
C LEU A 167 8.85 -9.71 9.81
N ARG A 168 7.91 -9.57 8.89
CA ARG A 168 7.31 -8.26 8.55
C ARG A 168 6.67 -7.60 9.77
N HIS A 169 5.91 -8.36 10.56
CA HIS A 169 5.34 -7.82 11.80
C HIS A 169 6.42 -7.41 12.81
N ILE A 170 7.54 -8.16 12.89
CA ILE A 170 8.69 -7.78 13.72
C ILE A 170 9.29 -6.45 13.23
N VAL A 171 9.52 -6.31 11.92
CA VAL A 171 10.05 -5.08 11.32
C VAL A 171 9.12 -3.89 11.58
N GLU A 172 7.79 -4.08 11.46
CA GLU A 172 6.80 -3.05 11.76
C GLU A 172 6.87 -2.58 13.23
N GLU A 173 6.94 -3.50 14.19
CA GLU A 173 7.04 -3.13 15.61
C GLU A 173 8.40 -2.48 15.94
N PHE A 174 9.49 -2.98 15.35
CA PHE A 174 10.80 -2.36 15.44
C PHE A 174 10.79 -0.91 14.94
N GLN A 175 10.21 -0.68 13.75
CA GLN A 175 10.09 0.67 13.18
C GLN A 175 9.23 1.59 14.05
N ARG A 176 8.12 1.10 14.62
CA ARG A 176 7.25 1.86 15.51
C ARG A 176 7.99 2.38 16.74
N VAL A 177 8.81 1.54 17.37
CA VAL A 177 9.62 1.94 18.53
C VAL A 177 10.77 2.86 18.10
N ALA A 178 11.51 2.52 17.05
CA ALA A 178 12.66 3.31 16.60
C ALA A 178 12.29 4.70 16.08
N LEU A 179 11.08 4.90 15.52
CA LEU A 179 10.55 6.20 15.10
C LEU A 179 10.28 7.15 16.26
N THR A 180 10.08 6.65 17.48
CA THR A 180 9.81 7.51 18.65
C THR A 180 11.08 8.07 19.29
N ARG A 181 12.24 7.44 19.05
CA ARG A 181 13.51 7.75 19.72
C ARG A 181 14.62 8.01 18.71
N PRO A 182 14.66 9.21 18.11
CA PRO A 182 15.72 9.61 17.19
C PRO A 182 17.10 9.68 17.87
N ASP A 183 17.12 9.89 19.17
CA ASP A 183 18.32 10.03 20.03
C ASP A 183 19.07 8.70 20.28
N MET A 184 18.45 7.54 19.98
CA MET A 184 19.01 6.21 20.25
C MET A 184 19.54 5.53 18.98
N ALA A 185 20.49 4.62 19.14
CA ALA A 185 20.89 3.67 18.10
C ALA A 185 20.01 2.41 18.17
N PHE A 186 19.61 1.88 16.99
CA PHE A 186 18.88 0.61 16.91
C PHE A 186 19.45 -0.26 15.80
N SER A 187 19.51 -1.57 16.02
CA SER A 187 19.82 -2.52 14.97
C SER A 187 18.89 -3.72 15.01
N LEU A 188 18.50 -4.21 13.84
CA LEU A 188 17.71 -5.42 13.66
C LEU A 188 18.43 -6.35 12.69
N THR A 189 18.81 -7.52 13.18
CA THR A 189 19.50 -8.57 12.41
C THR A 189 18.61 -9.81 12.33
N HIS A 190 18.44 -10.39 11.16
CA HIS A 190 17.70 -11.64 10.94
C HIS A 190 18.58 -12.68 10.25
N ASN A 191 18.71 -13.87 10.84
CA ASN A 191 19.52 -14.97 10.30
C ASN A 191 20.95 -14.52 9.93
N GLY A 192 21.56 -13.65 10.75
CA GLY A 192 22.91 -13.12 10.54
C GLY A 192 23.03 -12.02 9.48
N ARG A 193 21.94 -11.53 8.94
CA ARG A 193 21.90 -10.38 8.01
C ARG A 193 21.25 -9.18 8.65
N ASP A 194 21.86 -8.02 8.51
CA ASP A 194 21.30 -6.77 9.01
C ASP A 194 20.15 -6.30 8.12
N ILE A 195 18.98 -6.08 8.74
CA ILE A 195 17.80 -5.51 8.09
C ILE A 195 17.80 -3.99 8.29
N HIS A 196 18.02 -3.54 9.52
CA HIS A 196 18.13 -2.14 9.89
C HIS A 196 19.33 -1.91 10.77
N VAL A 197 20.10 -0.86 10.47
CA VAL A 197 21.16 -0.33 11.34
C VAL A 197 21.04 1.18 11.33
N VAL A 198 20.46 1.73 12.39
CA VAL A 198 20.20 3.16 12.49
C VAL A 198 20.97 3.76 13.67
N LYS A 199 21.67 4.86 13.42
CA LYS A 199 22.44 5.61 14.40
C LYS A 199 21.57 6.70 15.03
N PRO A 200 21.98 7.31 16.15
CA PRO A 200 21.31 8.49 16.67
C PRO A 200 21.20 9.57 15.59
N ALA A 201 19.99 10.05 15.37
CA ALA A 201 19.66 11.05 14.36
C ALA A 201 19.39 12.42 14.99
N LYS A 202 19.68 13.50 14.28
CA LYS A 202 19.49 14.88 14.79
C LYS A 202 18.02 15.29 14.87
N SER A 203 17.12 14.62 14.14
CA SER A 203 15.69 14.92 14.14
C SER A 203 14.87 13.70 13.71
N TYR A 204 13.57 13.76 13.96
CA TYR A 204 12.60 12.75 13.48
C TYR A 204 12.66 12.56 11.95
N LYS A 205 12.90 13.63 11.19
CA LYS A 205 13.00 13.57 9.72
C LYS A 205 14.16 12.67 9.26
N PHE A 206 15.33 12.81 9.87
CA PHE A 206 16.46 11.94 9.57
C PHE A 206 16.20 10.49 10.03
N ARG A 207 15.53 10.31 11.17
CA ARG A 207 15.13 8.97 11.63
C ARG A 207 14.16 8.28 10.66
N ILE A 208 13.19 9.01 10.13
CA ILE A 208 12.28 8.53 9.09
C ILE A 208 13.08 8.13 7.82
N GLN A 209 14.06 8.94 7.43
CA GLN A 209 14.93 8.65 6.29
C GLN A 209 15.72 7.36 6.48
N ASP A 210 16.33 7.18 7.66
CA ASP A 210 17.15 6.01 7.98
C ASP A 210 16.33 4.70 7.99
N LEU A 211 15.06 4.77 8.39
CA LEU A 211 14.18 3.60 8.50
C LEU A 211 13.40 3.29 7.22
N LEU A 212 12.95 4.32 6.50
CA LEU A 212 11.99 4.18 5.38
C LEU A 212 12.56 4.63 4.02
N GLY A 213 13.79 5.14 4.03
CA GLY A 213 14.50 5.55 2.83
C GLY A 213 14.33 7.02 2.44
N PRO A 214 15.22 7.54 1.57
CA PRO A 214 15.26 8.95 1.19
C PRO A 214 14.05 9.39 0.35
N SER A 215 13.42 8.49 -0.41
CA SER A 215 12.25 8.79 -1.22
C SER A 215 11.06 9.28 -0.39
N VAL A 216 10.85 8.68 0.80
CA VAL A 216 9.77 9.10 1.70
C VAL A 216 9.99 10.52 2.21
N VAL A 217 11.25 10.90 2.49
CA VAL A 217 11.59 12.23 3.03
C VAL A 217 11.48 13.34 1.99
N GLY A 218 11.74 13.04 0.72
CA GLY A 218 11.51 13.98 -0.39
C GLY A 218 10.06 14.40 -0.56
N ASP A 219 9.15 13.50 -0.19
CA ASP A 219 7.71 13.66 -0.39
C ASP A 219 6.95 14.18 0.83
N ILE A 220 7.61 14.45 1.97
CA ILE A 220 6.94 14.90 3.20
C ILE A 220 7.15 16.39 3.47
N VAL A 221 6.11 17.00 4.06
CA VAL A 221 6.04 18.40 4.49
C VAL A 221 5.91 18.44 6.01
N ASP A 222 6.60 19.38 6.65
CA ASP A 222 6.58 19.57 8.09
C ASP A 222 5.24 20.14 8.54
N ILE A 223 4.70 19.61 9.66
CA ILE A 223 3.51 20.14 10.34
C ILE A 223 3.83 20.46 11.79
N SER A 224 3.25 21.54 12.30
CA SER A 224 3.31 21.90 13.72
C SER A 224 2.08 22.69 14.11
N ALA A 225 1.57 22.43 15.31
CA ALA A 225 0.50 23.22 15.92
C ALA A 225 0.66 23.16 17.45
N GLU A 226 0.50 24.29 18.10
CA GLU A 226 0.49 24.39 19.56
C GLU A 226 -0.88 24.86 20.01
N THR A 227 -1.52 24.07 20.86
CA THR A 227 -2.83 24.37 21.42
C THR A 227 -2.81 24.19 22.95
N SER A 228 -3.84 24.61 23.65
CA SER A 228 -3.94 24.43 25.09
C SER A 228 -4.02 22.95 25.54
N ILE A 229 -4.39 22.04 24.62
CA ILE A 229 -4.60 20.61 24.94
C ILE A 229 -3.47 19.72 24.43
N ALA A 230 -2.76 20.14 23.37
CA ALA A 230 -1.73 19.31 22.74
C ALA A 230 -0.73 20.16 21.96
N THR A 231 0.53 19.73 21.99
CA THR A 231 1.53 20.14 21.00
C THR A 231 1.62 19.07 19.94
N LEU A 232 1.37 19.44 18.68
CA LEU A 232 1.44 18.59 17.52
C LEU A 232 2.70 18.94 16.72
N ARG A 233 3.49 17.95 16.39
CA ARG A 233 4.65 18.05 15.48
C ARG A 233 4.63 16.84 14.55
N GLY A 234 5.18 16.99 13.35
CA GLY A 234 5.30 15.84 12.47
C GLY A 234 5.45 16.18 11.02
N TYR A 235 5.11 15.19 10.20
CA TYR A 235 5.31 15.23 8.75
C TYR A 235 4.12 14.59 8.05
N VAL A 236 3.70 15.16 6.92
CA VAL A 236 2.63 14.64 6.08
C VAL A 236 3.08 14.60 4.63
N GLY A 237 2.68 13.58 3.89
CA GLY A 237 3.05 13.38 2.50
C GLY A 237 2.42 14.42 1.58
N ARG A 238 3.13 14.83 0.53
CA ARG A 238 2.55 15.68 -0.52
C ARG A 238 1.39 14.94 -1.20
N PRO A 239 0.36 15.64 -1.72
CA PRO A 239 -0.76 14.99 -2.40
C PRO A 239 -0.36 14.07 -3.54
N GLU A 240 0.70 14.43 -4.30
CA GLU A 240 1.21 13.66 -5.43
C GLU A 240 1.80 12.31 -5.01
N SER A 241 2.28 12.21 -3.76
CA SER A 241 2.86 10.99 -3.20
C SER A 241 1.84 10.05 -2.55
N ALA A 242 0.54 10.43 -2.56
CA ALA A 242 -0.52 9.61 -1.98
C ALA A 242 -0.68 8.28 -2.73
N ARG A 243 -0.78 7.18 -1.98
CA ARG A 243 -0.85 5.82 -2.54
C ARG A 243 -2.18 5.16 -2.17
N LYS A 244 -2.61 4.20 -2.99
CA LYS A 244 -3.84 3.42 -2.72
C LYS A 244 -3.73 2.50 -1.51
N THR A 245 -2.60 2.47 -0.85
CA THR A 245 -2.31 1.54 0.23
C THR A 245 -1.89 2.21 1.51
N LEU A 246 -2.28 1.57 2.59
CA LEU A 246 -1.80 1.86 3.93
C LEU A 246 -0.35 1.37 4.05
N GLY A 247 0.57 2.21 4.51
CA GLY A 247 1.97 1.82 4.70
C GLY A 247 2.62 2.71 5.76
N ASN A 248 2.69 3.99 5.49
CA ASN A 248 3.42 4.95 6.33
C ASN A 248 2.46 5.88 7.08
N GLN A 249 1.54 5.30 7.86
CA GLN A 249 0.56 6.03 8.67
C GLN A 249 0.84 5.82 10.15
N PHE A 250 1.51 6.78 10.78
CA PHE A 250 1.94 6.68 12.17
C PHE A 250 1.43 7.84 13.01
N PHE A 251 0.76 7.50 14.10
CA PHE A 251 0.45 8.42 15.18
C PHE A 251 1.24 8.03 16.42
N PHE A 252 1.79 9.02 17.09
CA PHE A 252 2.48 8.86 18.36
C PHE A 252 1.91 9.86 19.37
N VAL A 253 1.74 9.40 20.62
CA VAL A 253 1.38 10.25 21.76
C VAL A 253 2.35 10.01 22.91
N ASN A 254 2.97 11.07 23.39
CA ASN A 254 3.98 11.00 24.47
C ASN A 254 5.05 9.91 24.20
N GLY A 255 5.50 9.82 22.94
CA GLY A 255 6.47 8.83 22.47
C GLY A 255 5.92 7.43 22.20
N ARG A 256 4.64 7.15 22.40
CA ARG A 256 4.00 5.84 22.19
C ARG A 256 3.22 5.80 20.87
N TYR A 257 3.44 4.74 20.07
CA TYR A 257 2.62 4.48 18.87
C TYR A 257 1.19 4.11 19.26
N PHE A 258 0.21 4.67 18.53
CA PHE A 258 -1.20 4.29 18.64
C PHE A 258 -1.92 4.34 17.30
N ARG A 259 -3.08 3.71 17.27
CA ARG A 259 -3.99 3.72 16.12
C ARG A 259 -5.27 4.46 16.50
N SER A 260 -5.66 5.40 15.67
CA SER A 260 -6.93 6.11 15.80
C SER A 260 -7.60 6.24 14.44
N PRO A 261 -8.62 5.41 14.14
CA PRO A 261 -9.44 5.60 12.94
C PRO A 261 -10.09 6.98 12.89
N TYR A 262 -10.35 7.57 14.05
CA TYR A 262 -10.94 8.91 14.18
C TYR A 262 -9.96 10.00 13.72
N LEU A 263 -8.73 10.01 14.21
CA LEU A 263 -7.70 10.96 13.76
C LEU A 263 -7.24 10.70 12.32
N HIS A 264 -7.25 9.44 11.87
CA HIS A 264 -7.03 9.13 10.46
C HIS A 264 -8.07 9.84 9.56
N LYS A 265 -9.35 9.87 9.97
CA LYS A 265 -10.38 10.63 9.24
C LYS A 265 -10.10 12.14 9.24
N ALA A 266 -9.48 12.69 10.30
CA ALA A 266 -9.08 14.10 10.32
C ALA A 266 -8.04 14.42 9.26
N VAL A 267 -7.00 13.55 9.14
CA VAL A 267 -6.00 13.65 8.09
C VAL A 267 -6.66 13.52 6.71
N MET A 268 -7.45 12.47 6.47
CA MET A 268 -8.12 12.25 5.18
C MET A 268 -9.03 13.43 4.78
N LYS A 269 -9.73 14.03 5.75
CA LYS A 269 -10.57 15.21 5.50
C LYS A 269 -9.74 16.44 5.12
N ALA A 270 -8.52 16.56 5.61
CA ALA A 270 -7.61 17.63 5.19
C ALA A 270 -7.12 17.46 3.74
N TYR A 271 -7.04 16.23 3.25
CA TYR A 271 -6.68 15.90 1.86
C TYR A 271 -7.89 15.79 0.92
N GLU A 272 -9.10 16.07 1.39
CA GLU A 272 -10.31 16.03 0.56
C GLU A 272 -10.14 16.90 -0.68
N ASN A 273 -10.40 16.36 -1.86
CA ASN A 273 -10.19 16.96 -3.18
C ASN A 273 -8.72 17.22 -3.60
N LEU A 274 -7.72 16.86 -2.78
CA LEU A 274 -6.30 16.99 -3.14
C LEU A 274 -5.70 15.69 -3.65
N ILE A 275 -6.26 14.53 -3.26
CA ILE A 275 -5.76 13.21 -3.64
C ILE A 275 -6.84 12.41 -4.38
N PRO A 276 -6.45 11.45 -5.26
CA PRO A 276 -7.39 10.57 -5.92
C PRO A 276 -8.21 9.75 -4.92
N GLU A 277 -9.48 9.46 -5.26
CA GLU A 277 -10.36 8.63 -4.44
C GLU A 277 -9.74 7.25 -4.15
N GLY A 278 -9.78 6.82 -2.91
CA GLY A 278 -9.18 5.57 -2.45
C GLY A 278 -7.66 5.63 -2.21
N SER A 279 -7.01 6.78 -2.38
CA SER A 279 -5.61 6.98 -2.02
C SER A 279 -5.47 7.49 -0.60
N THR A 280 -4.34 7.19 0.04
CA THR A 280 -4.02 7.59 1.41
C THR A 280 -2.63 8.23 1.45
N PRO A 281 -2.46 9.41 2.09
CA PRO A 281 -1.15 10.03 2.25
C PRO A 281 -0.32 9.32 3.33
N SER A 282 1.00 9.43 3.25
CA SER A 282 1.88 9.08 4.35
C SER A 282 1.81 10.16 5.43
N TYR A 283 1.89 9.78 6.70
CA TYR A 283 2.01 10.74 7.79
C TYR A 283 2.71 10.15 9.03
N PHE A 284 3.42 11.03 9.73
CA PHE A 284 4.16 10.77 10.97
C PHE A 284 3.81 11.89 11.94
N ILE A 285 2.80 11.69 12.78
CA ILE A 285 2.24 12.73 13.65
C ILE A 285 2.58 12.40 15.10
N TYR A 286 3.29 13.30 15.75
CA TYR A 286 3.71 13.21 17.15
C TYR A 286 2.89 14.20 17.96
N LEU A 287 2.19 13.70 18.97
CA LEU A 287 1.35 14.45 19.90
C LEU A 287 2.00 14.42 21.26
N GLU A 288 2.18 15.59 21.85
CA GLU A 288 2.54 15.77 23.25
C GLU A 288 1.31 16.31 23.96
N VAL A 289 0.76 15.54 24.89
CA VAL A 289 -0.47 15.86 25.64
C VAL A 289 -0.24 15.61 27.13
N ASP A 290 -1.04 16.27 27.98
CA ASP A 290 -1.00 15.98 29.42
C ASP A 290 -1.38 14.50 29.65
N PRO A 291 -0.53 13.69 30.30
CA PRO A 291 -0.82 12.28 30.58
C PRO A 291 -2.14 12.08 31.34
N ALA A 292 -2.58 13.03 32.16
CA ALA A 292 -3.83 12.94 32.90
C ALA A 292 -5.08 12.97 32.00
N THR A 293 -4.98 13.53 30.78
CA THR A 293 -6.10 13.64 29.81
C THR A 293 -6.19 12.46 28.84
N VAL A 294 -5.33 11.43 29.04
CA VAL A 294 -5.20 10.31 28.11
C VAL A 294 -5.36 8.98 28.83
N ASP A 295 -6.36 8.20 28.43
CA ASP A 295 -6.49 6.81 28.88
C ASP A 295 -5.78 5.84 27.91
N VAL A 296 -4.66 5.29 28.36
CA VAL A 296 -3.84 4.29 27.63
C VAL A 296 -4.24 2.86 27.99
N ASN A 297 -5.01 2.67 29.07
CA ASN A 297 -5.31 1.36 29.63
C ASN A 297 -6.59 0.71 29.09
N ILE A 298 -6.95 0.98 27.83
CA ILE A 298 -8.18 0.48 27.22
C ILE A 298 -8.02 -0.95 26.69
N HIS A 299 -6.89 -1.26 26.08
CA HIS A 299 -6.65 -2.57 25.44
C HIS A 299 -5.31 -3.19 25.89
N PRO A 300 -5.20 -4.54 26.01
CA PRO A 300 -3.95 -5.19 26.40
C PRO A 300 -2.75 -4.84 25.53
N THR A 301 -2.96 -4.62 24.22
CA THR A 301 -1.91 -4.24 23.28
C THR A 301 -1.50 -2.76 23.37
N LYS A 302 -2.23 -1.96 24.14
CA LYS A 302 -2.00 -0.50 24.31
C LYS A 302 -1.97 0.28 22.98
N ALA A 303 -2.55 -0.27 21.92
CA ALA A 303 -2.56 0.34 20.60
C ALA A 303 -3.75 1.29 20.38
N GLU A 304 -4.78 1.21 21.22
CA GLU A 304 -5.93 2.10 21.21
C GLU A 304 -5.86 3.02 22.42
N ILE A 305 -6.04 4.30 22.19
CA ILE A 305 -5.93 5.36 23.19
C ILE A 305 -7.17 6.22 23.08
N LYS A 306 -7.69 6.64 24.24
CA LYS A 306 -8.81 7.55 24.33
C LYS A 306 -8.36 8.89 24.91
N PHE A 307 -8.75 9.96 24.26
CA PHE A 307 -8.44 11.31 24.70
C PHE A 307 -9.71 11.92 25.32
N GLU A 308 -9.55 12.77 26.31
CA GLU A 308 -10.64 13.49 26.93
C GLU A 308 -11.29 14.46 25.92
N GLU A 309 -10.47 15.17 25.14
CA GLU A 309 -10.88 16.18 24.17
C GLU A 309 -10.69 15.69 22.71
N ASP A 310 -11.23 14.53 22.36
CA ASP A 310 -11.10 13.90 21.03
C ASP A 310 -11.50 14.84 19.89
N GLN A 311 -12.58 15.62 20.06
CA GLN A 311 -13.10 16.49 19.02
C GLN A 311 -12.18 17.69 18.72
N LEU A 312 -11.59 18.27 19.76
CA LEU A 312 -10.67 19.39 19.62
C LEU A 312 -9.35 18.92 19.00
N LEU A 313 -8.87 17.74 19.40
CA LEU A 313 -7.70 17.10 18.81
C LEU A 313 -7.91 16.78 17.32
N PHE A 314 -9.10 16.31 16.95
CA PHE A 314 -9.47 16.10 15.53
C PHE A 314 -9.37 17.39 14.72
N GLN A 315 -9.91 18.50 15.25
CA GLN A 315 -9.87 19.80 14.58
C GLN A 315 -8.43 20.33 14.48
N THR A 316 -7.62 20.15 15.52
CA THR A 316 -6.20 20.54 15.52
C THR A 316 -5.40 19.79 14.46
N VAL A 317 -5.53 18.46 14.39
CA VAL A 317 -4.87 17.64 13.37
C VAL A 317 -5.29 18.06 11.97
N MET A 318 -6.61 18.20 11.73
CA MET A 318 -7.15 18.62 10.44
C MET A 318 -6.65 20.00 10.02
N ALA A 319 -6.61 20.98 10.93
CA ALA A 319 -6.17 22.33 10.66
C ALA A 319 -4.67 22.38 10.34
N ALA A 320 -3.82 21.71 11.15
CA ALA A 320 -2.39 21.64 10.94
C ALA A 320 -2.03 21.02 9.57
N VAL A 321 -2.71 19.94 9.20
CA VAL A 321 -2.49 19.29 7.91
C VAL A 321 -2.96 20.18 6.74
N LYS A 322 -4.12 20.84 6.85
CA LYS A 322 -4.60 21.79 5.83
C LYS A 322 -3.64 22.96 5.63
N GLU A 323 -3.13 23.52 6.72
CA GLU A 323 -2.18 24.63 6.67
C GLU A 323 -0.90 24.23 5.95
N ALA A 324 -0.34 23.04 6.26
CA ALA A 324 0.85 22.53 5.59
C ALA A 324 0.63 22.32 4.09
N MET A 325 -0.54 21.81 3.69
CA MET A 325 -0.88 21.64 2.28
C MET A 325 -1.01 23.00 1.58
N GLY A 326 -1.62 24.00 2.22
CA GLY A 326 -1.71 25.34 1.69
C GLY A 326 -0.33 26.00 1.49
N ARG A 327 0.58 25.89 2.45
CA ARG A 327 1.95 26.40 2.32
C ARG A 327 2.72 25.71 1.20
N SER A 328 2.59 24.39 1.05
CA SER A 328 3.34 23.64 0.04
C SER A 328 2.87 23.95 -1.39
N SER A 329 1.58 24.20 -1.60
CA SER A 329 1.04 24.58 -2.91
C SER A 329 1.41 26.01 -3.32
N ILE A 330 1.50 26.95 -2.37
CA ILE A 330 1.89 28.33 -2.62
C ILE A 330 3.40 28.46 -2.86
N ALA A 331 4.24 27.71 -2.11
CA ALA A 331 5.69 27.73 -2.31
C ALA A 331 6.11 27.22 -3.69
N GLY A 332 5.40 26.22 -4.24
CA GLY A 332 5.65 25.74 -5.61
C GLY A 332 5.20 26.72 -6.71
N ALA A 333 4.31 27.66 -6.40
CA ALA A 333 3.82 28.66 -7.35
C ALA A 333 4.63 29.97 -7.35
N LEU A 334 5.50 30.20 -6.36
CA LEU A 334 6.24 31.46 -6.15
C LEU A 334 7.76 31.26 -6.01
N ASP A 335 8.33 30.30 -6.74
CA ASP A 335 9.79 30.15 -6.82
C ASP A 335 10.35 31.22 -7.77
N PHE A 336 10.61 32.40 -7.20
CA PHE A 336 11.23 33.52 -7.92
C PHE A 336 12.75 33.35 -8.15
N ASP A 337 13.35 32.31 -7.53
CA ASP A 337 14.80 32.06 -7.61
C ASP A 337 15.17 30.94 -8.62
N ASN A 338 14.23 30.51 -9.46
CA ASN A 338 14.54 29.53 -10.50
C ASN A 338 15.28 30.21 -11.66
N PRO A 339 16.59 29.97 -11.86
CA PRO A 339 17.37 30.60 -12.94
C PRO A 339 16.95 30.18 -14.36
N GLU A 340 16.05 29.16 -14.47
CA GLU A 340 15.45 28.71 -15.73
C GLU A 340 14.04 29.28 -15.97
N ALA A 341 13.53 30.16 -15.10
CA ALA A 341 12.31 30.89 -15.36
C ALA A 341 12.50 31.74 -16.61
N ARG A 342 11.84 31.38 -17.71
CA ARG A 342 11.85 32.17 -18.94
C ARG A 342 11.41 33.59 -18.60
N ASP A 343 12.24 34.58 -18.94
CA ASP A 343 11.90 36.00 -18.85
C ASP A 343 10.51 36.20 -19.42
N ILE A 344 9.55 36.56 -18.55
CA ILE A 344 8.25 37.06 -19.02
C ILE A 344 8.60 38.38 -19.71
N PRO A 345 8.37 38.54 -21.03
CA PRO A 345 8.70 39.76 -21.71
C PRO A 345 7.94 40.91 -21.03
N VAL A 346 8.66 41.80 -20.39
CA VAL A 346 8.09 43.01 -19.82
C VAL A 346 7.54 43.79 -21.03
N ILE A 347 6.21 43.76 -21.20
CA ILE A 347 5.51 44.61 -22.16
C ILE A 347 5.86 46.02 -21.73
N GLY A 348 6.68 46.69 -22.59
CA GLY A 348 7.26 47.97 -22.29
C GLY A 348 6.21 48.97 -21.86
N THR A 349 6.47 49.62 -20.75
CA THR A 349 5.74 50.77 -20.24
C THR A 349 5.91 51.96 -21.17
N ARG A 350 5.21 51.97 -22.28
CA ARG A 350 4.82 53.23 -22.94
C ARG A 350 3.37 53.48 -22.52
N PHE A 351 3.21 54.24 -21.47
CA PHE A 351 1.96 54.96 -21.22
C PHE A 351 1.81 55.99 -22.31
N GLU A 352 1.28 55.65 -23.49
CA GLU A 352 0.62 56.61 -24.34
C GLU A 352 -0.71 56.95 -23.66
N GLU A 353 -0.91 58.23 -23.39
CA GLU A 353 -2.15 58.79 -22.87
C GLU A 353 -3.34 58.22 -23.63
N TYR A 354 -4.13 57.35 -22.97
CA TYR A 354 -5.38 56.84 -23.48
C TYR A 354 -6.38 58.01 -23.55
N ARG A 355 -6.53 58.58 -24.75
CA ARG A 355 -7.68 59.41 -25.04
C ARG A 355 -8.88 58.51 -25.30
N PRO A 356 -9.95 58.59 -24.50
CA PRO A 356 -11.15 57.80 -24.77
C PRO A 356 -11.77 58.24 -26.09
N SER A 357 -11.67 57.44 -27.12
CA SER A 357 -12.48 57.58 -28.32
C SER A 357 -13.92 57.24 -27.95
N SER A 358 -14.82 58.04 -28.42
CA SER A 358 -16.27 57.99 -28.26
C SER A 358 -16.82 56.59 -28.03
N THR A 359 -17.62 56.43 -26.96
CA THR A 359 -18.44 55.24 -26.67
C THR A 359 -19.20 54.78 -27.90
N PRO A 360 -19.06 53.51 -28.34
CA PRO A 360 -19.95 52.97 -29.35
C PRO A 360 -21.32 52.83 -28.71
N THR A 361 -22.32 53.51 -29.25
CA THR A 361 -23.72 53.31 -28.97
C THR A 361 -24.11 51.92 -29.48
N VAL A 362 -24.16 50.92 -28.57
CA VAL A 362 -24.74 49.63 -28.86
C VAL A 362 -26.25 49.84 -28.91
N GLY A 363 -26.79 49.82 -30.15
CA GLY A 363 -28.24 49.66 -30.36
C GLY A 363 -28.66 48.29 -29.88
N VAL A 364 -29.41 48.22 -28.77
CA VAL A 364 -30.01 46.97 -28.32
C VAL A 364 -31.19 46.70 -29.21
N ASP A 365 -31.05 45.71 -30.13
CA ASP A 365 -32.17 45.18 -30.89
C ASP A 365 -32.97 44.21 -29.99
N TRP A 366 -34.14 44.69 -29.54
CA TRP A 366 -35.03 43.93 -28.65
C TRP A 366 -35.70 42.74 -29.34
N ASN A 367 -35.50 42.53 -30.64
CA ASN A 367 -36.06 41.40 -31.39
C ASN A 367 -34.99 40.35 -31.77
N TYR A 368 -33.79 40.41 -31.24
CA TYR A 368 -32.75 39.41 -31.49
C TYR A 368 -33.10 38.10 -30.78
N ASN A 369 -33.47 37.06 -31.59
CA ASN A 369 -33.64 35.69 -31.11
C ASN A 369 -32.42 34.85 -31.49
N PRO A 370 -31.58 34.45 -30.55
CA PRO A 370 -30.36 33.70 -30.86
C PRO A 370 -30.61 32.26 -31.34
N PHE A 371 -31.87 31.82 -31.41
CA PHE A 371 -32.24 30.48 -31.84
C PHE A 371 -32.84 30.43 -33.27
N GLU A 372 -32.98 31.53 -33.98
CA GLU A 372 -33.32 31.62 -35.39
C GLU A 372 -32.08 31.94 -36.21
N GLN A 373 -31.14 31.01 -36.33
CA GLN A 373 -30.16 31.03 -37.39
C GLN A 373 -30.65 30.09 -38.52
N GLU A 374 -30.99 30.67 -39.65
CA GLU A 374 -31.22 29.96 -40.91
C GLU A 374 -29.99 29.10 -41.22
N GLY A 375 -30.22 27.76 -41.34
CA GLY A 375 -29.19 26.79 -41.64
C GLY A 375 -28.50 27.09 -42.96
N ASP A 376 -27.17 27.13 -42.91
CA ASP A 376 -26.32 27.28 -44.08
C ASP A 376 -26.58 26.17 -45.09
N SER A 377 -27.31 26.53 -46.17
CA SER A 377 -27.76 25.64 -47.25
C SER A 377 -26.59 24.97 -48.01
N SER A 378 -25.34 25.40 -47.77
CA SER A 378 -24.13 24.84 -48.38
C SER A 378 -23.71 23.48 -47.79
N LEU A 379 -24.04 23.21 -46.52
CA LEU A 379 -23.72 21.94 -45.87
C LEU A 379 -24.67 20.81 -46.28
N ALA A 380 -25.95 21.15 -46.50
CA ALA A 380 -26.96 20.19 -46.96
C ALA A 380 -26.71 19.77 -48.42
N LEU A 381 -26.18 20.66 -49.27
CA LEU A 381 -25.79 20.32 -50.64
C LEU A 381 -24.55 19.42 -50.69
N ARG A 382 -23.54 19.67 -49.86
CA ARG A 382 -22.34 18.82 -49.76
C ARG A 382 -22.64 17.40 -49.22
N MET A 383 -23.55 17.27 -48.28
CA MET A 383 -24.01 15.95 -47.83
C MET A 383 -24.80 15.17 -48.86
N LYS A 384 -25.63 15.84 -49.69
CA LYS A 384 -26.33 15.19 -50.79
C LYS A 384 -25.41 14.73 -51.93
N GLU A 385 -24.34 15.47 -52.24
CA GLU A 385 -23.32 15.04 -53.19
C GLU A 385 -22.49 13.86 -52.70
N ALA A 386 -22.10 13.83 -51.41
CA ALA A 386 -21.37 12.71 -50.80
C ALA A 386 -22.21 11.42 -50.80
N LEU A 387 -23.53 11.51 -50.57
CA LEU A 387 -24.43 10.36 -50.61
C LEU A 387 -24.65 9.81 -52.05
N ARG A 388 -24.67 10.70 -53.09
CA ARG A 388 -24.77 10.24 -54.49
C ARG A 388 -23.51 9.54 -55.00
N MET A 389 -22.32 9.95 -54.55
CA MET A 389 -21.06 9.28 -54.90
C MET A 389 -20.96 7.88 -54.27
N THR A 390 -21.51 7.64 -53.07
CA THR A 390 -21.54 6.32 -52.42
C THR A 390 -22.51 5.35 -53.09
N GLU A 391 -23.65 5.82 -53.67
CA GLU A 391 -24.59 4.96 -54.41
C GLU A 391 -24.05 4.52 -55.78
N ALA A 392 -23.28 5.39 -56.46
CA ALA A 392 -22.66 5.06 -57.74
C ALA A 392 -21.55 3.99 -57.62
N THR A 393 -20.84 3.94 -56.49
CA THR A 393 -19.80 2.94 -56.24
C THR A 393 -20.38 1.58 -55.87
N ARG A 394 -21.57 1.53 -55.24
CA ARG A 394 -22.27 0.28 -54.91
C ARG A 394 -22.84 -0.46 -56.11
N MET A 395 -23.20 0.23 -57.20
CA MET A 395 -23.76 -0.42 -58.44
C MET A 395 -22.68 -1.10 -59.29
N THR A 396 -21.40 -0.75 -59.14
CA THR A 396 -20.28 -1.36 -59.91
C THR A 396 -19.67 -2.60 -59.26
N GLU A 397 -19.85 -2.81 -57.97
CA GLU A 397 -19.34 -4.00 -57.27
C GLU A 397 -20.33 -5.20 -57.27
N ALA A 398 -21.64 -4.95 -57.41
CA ALA A 398 -22.65 -6.01 -57.41
C ALA A 398 -22.66 -6.91 -58.67
N THR A 399 -21.94 -6.51 -59.74
CA THR A 399 -21.91 -7.26 -61.01
C THR A 399 -20.67 -8.15 -61.20
N ARG A 400 -19.79 -8.23 -60.19
CA ARG A 400 -18.52 -8.99 -60.29
C ARG A 400 -18.39 -10.20 -59.39
N MET A 401 -19.42 -10.57 -58.63
CA MET A 401 -19.38 -11.74 -57.74
C MET A 401 -20.49 -12.75 -57.98
N ALA A 402 -20.55 -13.26 -59.20
CA ALA A 402 -21.32 -14.45 -59.52
C ALA A 402 -20.44 -15.41 -60.29
N GLU A 403 -19.58 -16.12 -59.63
CA GLU A 403 -18.98 -17.42 -60.03
C GLU A 403 -17.85 -17.77 -59.06
N GLY A 404 -18.07 -18.75 -58.18
CA GLY A 404 -17.05 -19.36 -57.33
C GLY A 404 -17.52 -20.72 -56.81
N PRO A 405 -16.65 -21.68 -56.61
CA PRO A 405 -16.94 -23.10 -56.62
C PRO A 405 -17.50 -23.63 -55.28
N GLN A 406 -18.35 -24.64 -55.42
CA GLN A 406 -18.93 -25.48 -54.37
C GLN A 406 -17.82 -26.18 -53.55
N MET A 407 -17.91 -26.09 -52.23
CA MET A 407 -17.21 -27.01 -51.33
C MET A 407 -18.18 -27.70 -50.37
N THR A 408 -17.92 -28.96 -50.20
CA THR A 408 -18.68 -30.05 -49.61
C THR A 408 -18.85 -29.93 -48.08
N GLU A 409 -20.00 -30.42 -47.61
CA GLU A 409 -20.41 -30.63 -46.23
C GLU A 409 -19.44 -31.48 -45.39
N GLY A 410 -19.28 -31.11 -44.13
CA GLY A 410 -18.68 -31.96 -43.13
C GLY A 410 -18.24 -31.26 -41.86
N THR A 411 -19.16 -30.70 -41.08
CA THR A 411 -18.82 -30.30 -39.69
C THR A 411 -19.93 -30.71 -38.72
N ARG A 412 -19.59 -31.57 -37.80
CA ARG A 412 -20.46 -32.02 -36.70
C ARG A 412 -20.84 -30.83 -35.82
N ARG A 413 -22.14 -30.52 -35.72
CA ARG A 413 -22.69 -29.55 -34.78
C ARG A 413 -22.63 -30.11 -33.36
N TYR A 414 -21.91 -29.41 -32.48
CA TYR A 414 -22.02 -29.56 -31.04
C TYR A 414 -23.17 -28.66 -30.56
N THR A 415 -24.21 -29.24 -30.01
CA THR A 415 -25.35 -28.50 -29.44
C THR A 415 -25.13 -28.28 -27.96
N ASP A 416 -24.85 -27.05 -27.57
CA ASP A 416 -24.74 -26.60 -26.17
C ASP A 416 -26.17 -26.28 -25.64
N PRO A 417 -26.55 -26.68 -24.41
CA PRO A 417 -27.90 -26.53 -23.86
C PRO A 417 -28.32 -25.10 -23.47
N ASN A 418 -27.48 -24.09 -23.69
CA ASN A 418 -27.82 -22.70 -23.35
C ASN A 418 -28.43 -21.99 -24.57
N PRO A 419 -29.76 -21.62 -24.59
CA PRO A 419 -30.43 -21.04 -25.73
C PRO A 419 -29.90 -19.67 -26.18
N ASN A 420 -29.06 -18.99 -25.36
CA ASN A 420 -28.43 -17.70 -25.69
C ASN A 420 -26.97 -17.83 -26.15
N TYR A 421 -26.42 -19.03 -26.19
CA TYR A 421 -25.02 -19.24 -26.54
C TYR A 421 -24.71 -19.07 -28.03
N GLY A 422 -25.71 -19.21 -28.89
CA GLY A 422 -25.57 -19.10 -30.35
C GLY A 422 -25.60 -17.68 -30.92
N ALA A 423 -26.33 -16.77 -30.30
CA ALA A 423 -26.54 -15.43 -30.82
C ALA A 423 -25.26 -14.56 -30.82
N LEU A 424 -24.38 -14.72 -29.82
CA LEU A 424 -23.14 -13.99 -29.79
C LEU A 424 -22.05 -14.57 -30.70
N PHE A 425 -22.09 -15.86 -31.00
CA PHE A 425 -21.15 -16.52 -31.91
C PHE A 425 -21.37 -16.18 -33.36
N GLU A 426 -22.61 -15.95 -33.78
CA GLU A 426 -22.96 -15.50 -35.15
C GLU A 426 -22.42 -14.08 -35.41
N ASP A 427 -22.38 -13.22 -34.38
CA ASP A 427 -21.84 -11.87 -34.47
C ASP A 427 -20.28 -11.81 -34.50
N ARG A 428 -19.60 -12.92 -34.20
CA ARG A 428 -18.12 -13.00 -34.18
C ARG A 428 -17.48 -13.15 -35.55
N THR A 429 -18.24 -13.53 -36.55
CA THR A 429 -17.73 -13.86 -37.90
C THR A 429 -17.80 -12.70 -38.90
N LEU A 430 -18.07 -11.49 -38.47
CA LEU A 430 -18.17 -10.33 -39.34
C LEU A 430 -16.81 -9.83 -39.80
N PRO A 431 -16.59 -9.65 -41.12
CA PRO A 431 -15.32 -9.18 -41.65
C PRO A 431 -15.13 -7.70 -41.36
N THR A 432 -13.89 -7.33 -41.07
CA THR A 432 -13.27 -5.97 -41.10
C THR A 432 -14.26 -4.80 -41.04
N ALA A 433 -15.06 -4.73 -39.99
CA ALA A 433 -15.94 -3.60 -39.78
C ALA A 433 -15.10 -2.38 -39.41
N GLN A 434 -15.48 -1.21 -39.92
CA GLN A 434 -14.86 0.05 -39.48
C GLN A 434 -15.00 0.18 -37.97
N MET A 435 -13.89 0.24 -37.27
CA MET A 435 -13.86 0.42 -35.82
C MET A 435 -13.77 1.89 -35.46
N LEU A 436 -14.70 2.36 -34.66
CA LEU A 436 -14.70 3.71 -34.12
C LEU A 436 -14.23 3.68 -32.66
N ILE A 437 -13.18 4.46 -32.34
CA ILE A 437 -12.68 4.60 -30.99
C ILE A 437 -13.30 5.85 -30.36
N VAL A 438 -14.01 5.67 -29.25
CA VAL A 438 -14.65 6.76 -28.50
C VAL A 438 -13.88 7.05 -27.24
N GLN A 439 -13.32 8.25 -27.14
CA GLN A 439 -12.53 8.75 -25.99
C GLN A 439 -11.34 7.85 -25.56
N GLY A 440 -10.88 6.94 -26.44
CA GLY A 440 -9.87 5.95 -26.09
C GLY A 440 -10.31 4.90 -25.06
N ARG A 441 -11.61 4.87 -24.74
CA ARG A 441 -12.22 3.99 -23.72
C ARG A 441 -13.12 2.91 -24.28
N TYR A 442 -13.78 3.18 -25.40
CA TYR A 442 -14.73 2.29 -26.03
C TYR A 442 -14.39 2.08 -27.50
N ILE A 443 -14.54 0.87 -27.98
CA ILE A 443 -14.48 0.52 -29.39
C ILE A 443 -15.91 0.20 -29.82
N LEU A 444 -16.38 0.86 -30.86
CA LEU A 444 -17.65 0.60 -31.49
C LEU A 444 -17.40 -0.09 -32.83
N THR A 445 -18.09 -1.20 -33.07
CA THR A 445 -18.03 -1.91 -34.36
C THR A 445 -19.42 -2.44 -34.72
N GLN A 446 -19.62 -2.68 -36.00
CA GLN A 446 -20.90 -3.19 -36.50
C GLN A 446 -21.04 -4.68 -36.12
N SER A 447 -22.24 -5.06 -35.66
CA SER A 447 -22.65 -6.42 -35.39
C SER A 447 -23.87 -6.73 -36.25
N ALA A 448 -24.19 -8.00 -36.49
CA ALA A 448 -25.38 -8.40 -37.25
C ALA A 448 -26.69 -7.93 -36.58
N SER A 449 -26.70 -7.83 -35.26
CA SER A 449 -27.87 -7.42 -34.47
C SER A 449 -27.89 -5.93 -34.08
N GLY A 450 -26.84 -5.15 -34.41
CA GLY A 450 -26.74 -3.74 -34.04
C GLY A 450 -25.32 -3.21 -33.92
N ILE A 451 -25.04 -2.45 -32.89
CA ILE A 451 -23.70 -1.92 -32.57
C ILE A 451 -23.08 -2.69 -31.40
N MET A 452 -21.94 -3.33 -31.64
CA MET A 452 -21.13 -3.92 -30.57
C MET A 452 -20.25 -2.85 -29.97
N VAL A 453 -20.33 -2.71 -28.64
CA VAL A 453 -19.55 -1.78 -27.81
C VAL A 453 -18.61 -2.58 -26.94
N VAL A 454 -17.30 -2.37 -27.10
CA VAL A 454 -16.27 -3.03 -26.32
C VAL A 454 -15.59 -2.04 -25.38
N HIS A 455 -15.52 -2.35 -24.10
CA HIS A 455 -14.85 -1.51 -23.12
C HIS A 455 -13.35 -1.84 -23.09
N VAL A 456 -12.51 -0.99 -23.65
CA VAL A 456 -11.05 -1.19 -23.87
C VAL A 456 -10.33 -1.68 -22.62
N ARG A 457 -10.45 -0.96 -21.49
CA ARG A 457 -9.76 -1.34 -20.25
C ARG A 457 -10.16 -2.72 -19.74
N ARG A 458 -11.45 -3.07 -19.79
CA ARG A 458 -11.93 -4.38 -19.34
C ARG A 458 -11.51 -5.49 -20.30
N ALA A 459 -11.42 -5.21 -21.61
CA ALA A 459 -10.88 -6.14 -22.58
C ALA A 459 -9.40 -6.44 -22.32
N ARG A 460 -8.58 -5.41 -22.08
CA ARG A 460 -7.18 -5.58 -21.68
C ARG A 460 -7.05 -6.36 -20.38
N GLU A 461 -7.88 -6.04 -19.36
CA GLU A 461 -7.94 -6.76 -18.09
C GLU A 461 -8.18 -8.27 -18.29
N ARG A 462 -9.10 -8.65 -19.19
CA ARG A 462 -9.37 -10.07 -19.50
C ARG A 462 -8.17 -10.72 -20.16
N LEU A 463 -7.60 -10.11 -21.19
CA LEU A 463 -6.45 -10.65 -21.90
C LEU A 463 -5.20 -10.80 -21.02
N PHE A 464 -4.94 -9.83 -20.14
CA PHE A 464 -3.86 -9.96 -19.14
C PHE A 464 -4.13 -11.09 -18.16
N TYR A 465 -5.37 -11.23 -17.69
CA TYR A 465 -5.73 -12.32 -16.77
C TYR A 465 -5.48 -13.69 -17.40
N ASP A 466 -5.96 -13.91 -18.63
CA ASP A 466 -5.78 -15.18 -19.33
C ASP A 466 -4.30 -15.48 -19.58
N ARG A 467 -3.51 -14.45 -19.94
CA ARG A 467 -2.06 -14.56 -20.12
C ARG A 467 -1.34 -14.93 -18.83
N PHE A 468 -1.64 -14.27 -17.72
CA PHE A 468 -1.00 -14.55 -16.43
C PHE A 468 -1.39 -15.92 -15.89
N LEU A 469 -2.65 -16.31 -16.02
CA LEU A 469 -3.10 -17.63 -15.59
C LEU A 469 -2.37 -18.73 -16.36
N LYS A 470 -2.22 -18.57 -17.69
CA LYS A 470 -1.47 -19.48 -18.53
C LYS A 470 0.03 -19.52 -18.16
N ALA A 471 0.66 -18.37 -17.91
CA ALA A 471 2.06 -18.27 -17.51
C ALA A 471 2.33 -18.96 -16.16
N LEU A 472 1.43 -18.83 -15.19
CA LEU A 472 1.53 -19.52 -13.90
C LEU A 472 1.42 -21.04 -14.04
N GLY A 473 0.58 -21.55 -14.98
CA GLY A 473 0.37 -22.99 -15.20
C GLY A 473 1.47 -23.67 -16.03
N GLU A 474 2.01 -22.99 -17.05
CA GLU A 474 2.89 -23.60 -18.07
C GLU A 474 4.39 -23.31 -17.89
N ASN A 475 4.82 -22.57 -16.86
CA ASN A 475 6.21 -22.09 -16.68
C ASN A 475 6.78 -21.34 -17.91
N ALA A 476 5.92 -20.75 -18.74
CA ALA A 476 6.31 -20.02 -19.92
C ALA A 476 6.66 -18.58 -19.54
N HIS A 477 7.95 -18.25 -19.52
CA HIS A 477 8.45 -16.91 -19.19
C HIS A 477 8.38 -16.01 -20.42
N VAL A 478 7.48 -15.04 -20.43
CA VAL A 478 7.45 -13.96 -21.44
C VAL A 478 7.76 -12.64 -20.74
N SER A 479 9.03 -12.29 -20.70
CA SER A 479 9.53 -11.02 -20.14
C SER A 479 9.93 -10.08 -21.27
N GLN A 480 9.50 -8.84 -21.19
CA GLN A 480 9.98 -7.73 -22.02
C GLN A 480 11.17 -7.08 -21.32
N THR A 481 12.35 -7.24 -21.86
CA THR A 481 13.58 -6.65 -21.32
C THR A 481 13.51 -5.14 -21.41
N ALA A 482 13.77 -4.44 -20.31
CA ALA A 482 13.91 -3.00 -20.28
C ALA A 482 15.19 -2.59 -21.01
N LEU A 483 15.13 -1.54 -21.84
CA LEU A 483 16.32 -0.99 -22.54
C LEU A 483 17.42 -0.56 -21.57
N PHE A 484 17.02 -0.07 -20.40
CA PHE A 484 17.91 0.27 -19.29
C PHE A 484 17.34 -0.32 -18.00
N PRO A 485 18.16 -1.03 -17.20
CA PRO A 485 17.75 -1.52 -15.89
C PRO A 485 17.32 -0.37 -14.97
N VAL A 486 16.17 -0.51 -14.33
CA VAL A 486 15.62 0.52 -13.45
C VAL A 486 15.92 0.15 -12.00
N GLN A 487 16.59 1.04 -11.27
CA GLN A 487 16.81 0.86 -9.83
C GLN A 487 15.61 1.40 -9.06
N VAL A 488 15.01 0.56 -8.22
CA VAL A 488 13.85 0.91 -7.40
C VAL A 488 14.16 0.68 -5.93
N ASN A 489 14.03 1.72 -5.12
CA ASN A 489 14.12 1.59 -3.67
C ASN A 489 12.79 1.04 -3.13
N VAL A 490 12.83 -0.16 -2.58
CA VAL A 490 11.66 -0.89 -2.06
C VAL A 490 11.63 -0.96 -0.53
N GLY A 491 12.68 -0.45 0.11
CA GLY A 491 12.91 -0.59 1.54
C GLY A 491 13.20 -2.04 1.94
N ALA A 492 13.70 -2.24 3.16
CA ALA A 492 14.07 -3.57 3.65
C ALA A 492 12.90 -4.56 3.65
N GLN A 493 11.70 -4.08 3.98
CA GLN A 493 10.47 -4.89 4.00
C GLN A 493 10.01 -5.28 2.59
N GLY A 494 10.00 -4.35 1.65
CA GLY A 494 9.65 -4.62 0.25
C GLY A 494 10.64 -5.58 -0.38
N ARG A 495 11.92 -5.48 -0.03
CA ARG A 495 12.97 -6.39 -0.48
C ARG A 495 12.71 -7.84 -0.05
N LEU A 496 12.33 -8.08 1.21
CA LEU A 496 12.00 -9.41 1.72
C LEU A 496 10.80 -10.02 0.98
N ILE A 497 9.77 -9.21 0.70
CA ILE A 497 8.58 -9.65 -0.05
C ILE A 497 8.95 -10.09 -1.47
N LEU A 498 9.79 -9.31 -2.17
CA LEU A 498 10.20 -9.62 -3.54
C LEU A 498 11.12 -10.86 -3.60
N ASP A 499 12.00 -11.05 -2.63
CA ASP A 499 12.85 -12.25 -2.53
C ASP A 499 12.02 -13.52 -2.30
N GLU A 500 10.97 -13.44 -1.45
CA GLU A 500 10.06 -14.57 -1.20
C GLU A 500 9.29 -14.99 -2.44
N GLN A 501 8.81 -14.02 -3.19
CA GLN A 501 7.94 -14.25 -4.35
C GLN A 501 8.73 -14.31 -5.68
N GLY A 502 10.06 -14.37 -5.63
CA GLY A 502 10.92 -14.26 -6.80
C GLY A 502 10.63 -15.30 -7.88
N GLU A 503 10.28 -16.55 -7.53
CA GLU A 503 9.88 -17.57 -8.51
C GLU A 503 8.54 -17.24 -9.17
N THR A 504 7.55 -16.84 -8.37
CA THR A 504 6.23 -16.46 -8.89
C THR A 504 6.33 -15.24 -9.80
N LEU A 505 7.16 -14.25 -9.43
CA LEU A 505 7.39 -13.06 -10.23
C LEU A 505 8.07 -13.35 -11.55
N ARG A 506 9.06 -14.26 -11.57
CA ARG A 506 9.68 -14.71 -12.82
C ARG A 506 8.68 -15.40 -13.73
N LYS A 507 7.82 -16.29 -13.21
CA LYS A 507 6.74 -16.92 -13.98
C LYS A 507 5.81 -15.89 -14.59
N LEU A 508 5.52 -14.80 -13.89
CA LEU A 508 4.70 -13.69 -14.38
C LEU A 508 5.44 -12.77 -15.37
N GLY A 509 6.72 -12.99 -15.63
CA GLY A 509 7.51 -12.22 -16.59
C GLY A 509 8.26 -11.03 -15.99
N PHE A 510 8.37 -10.93 -14.65
CA PHE A 510 9.22 -9.95 -14.00
C PHE A 510 10.65 -10.47 -13.87
N ASP A 511 11.63 -9.71 -14.35
CA ASP A 511 13.05 -9.94 -14.07
C ASP A 511 13.55 -8.90 -13.08
N ILE A 512 13.60 -9.29 -11.80
CA ILE A 512 13.99 -8.44 -10.69
C ILE A 512 15.22 -9.05 -10.01
N ALA A 513 16.29 -8.29 -9.95
CA ALA A 513 17.53 -8.67 -9.28
C ALA A 513 17.80 -7.83 -8.02
N PRO A 514 18.43 -8.42 -7.01
CA PRO A 514 18.82 -7.68 -5.80
C PRO A 514 19.94 -6.67 -6.06
N PHE A 515 19.82 -5.48 -5.44
CA PHE A 515 20.84 -4.44 -5.51
C PHE A 515 20.95 -3.69 -4.17
N GLY A 516 21.66 -4.28 -3.21
CA GLY A 516 21.78 -3.73 -1.87
C GLY A 516 20.71 -4.23 -0.87
N PRO A 517 20.61 -3.66 0.33
CA PRO A 517 19.72 -4.15 1.39
C PRO A 517 18.25 -3.75 1.17
N ASP A 518 17.98 -2.64 0.51
CA ASP A 518 16.66 -2.00 0.39
C ASP A 518 16.29 -1.63 -1.05
N THR A 519 17.14 -1.98 -2.02
CA THR A 519 16.99 -1.63 -3.43
C THR A 519 16.96 -2.88 -4.31
N VAL A 520 16.22 -2.83 -5.40
CA VAL A 520 16.19 -3.85 -6.45
C VAL A 520 16.47 -3.22 -7.81
N VAL A 521 16.96 -4.02 -8.75
CA VAL A 521 17.08 -3.66 -10.16
C VAL A 521 16.07 -4.47 -10.95
N VAL A 522 15.24 -3.78 -11.71
CA VAL A 522 14.26 -4.36 -12.63
C VAL A 522 14.87 -4.37 -14.02
N ASN A 523 15.20 -5.56 -14.52
CA ASN A 523 15.77 -5.80 -15.85
C ASN A 523 14.67 -6.03 -16.90
N GLY A 524 13.50 -6.49 -16.47
CA GLY A 524 12.39 -6.80 -17.36
C GLY A 524 11.04 -6.77 -16.65
N VAL A 525 10.01 -6.46 -17.43
CA VAL A 525 8.60 -6.45 -17.01
C VAL A 525 7.78 -7.37 -17.91
N PRO A 526 6.59 -7.83 -17.50
CA PRO A 526 5.72 -8.63 -18.35
C PRO A 526 5.38 -7.91 -19.65
N GLU A 527 5.24 -8.66 -20.75
CA GLU A 527 4.83 -8.11 -22.05
C GLU A 527 3.50 -7.34 -21.95
N GLY A 528 3.48 -6.13 -22.51
CA GLY A 528 2.33 -5.21 -22.47
C GLY A 528 2.34 -4.21 -21.32
N TYR A 529 3.37 -4.22 -20.46
CA TYR A 529 3.65 -3.15 -19.51
C TYR A 529 4.65 -2.15 -20.09
N ASP A 530 4.54 -0.90 -19.68
CA ASP A 530 5.47 0.15 -20.09
C ASP A 530 6.80 0.02 -19.30
N PRO A 531 7.95 -0.22 -19.95
CA PRO A 531 9.23 -0.40 -19.29
C PRO A 531 9.94 0.92 -18.92
N THR A 532 9.27 2.07 -19.05
CA THR A 532 9.88 3.37 -18.69
C THR A 532 10.09 3.49 -17.17
N PRO A 533 11.17 4.18 -16.72
CA PRO A 533 11.56 4.21 -15.30
C PRO A 533 10.43 4.63 -14.35
N GLY A 534 9.71 5.69 -14.64
CA GLY A 534 8.61 6.16 -13.78
C GLY A 534 7.43 5.19 -13.67
N HIS A 535 7.12 4.46 -14.76
CA HIS A 535 6.08 3.42 -14.74
C HIS A 535 6.56 2.17 -13.99
N VAL A 536 7.84 1.79 -14.15
CA VAL A 536 8.42 0.64 -13.45
C VAL A 536 8.44 0.87 -11.94
N GLU A 537 8.81 2.05 -11.46
CA GLU A 537 8.78 2.39 -10.02
C GLU A 537 7.36 2.28 -9.46
N THR A 538 6.37 2.84 -10.16
CA THR A 538 4.96 2.75 -9.78
C THR A 538 4.48 1.29 -9.78
N LEU A 539 4.86 0.53 -10.81
CA LEU A 539 4.51 -0.87 -10.98
C LEU A 539 5.06 -1.73 -9.83
N ILE A 540 6.33 -1.55 -9.45
CA ILE A 540 6.93 -2.28 -8.32
C ILE A 540 6.28 -1.88 -6.99
N GLY A 541 5.94 -0.60 -6.81
CA GLY A 541 5.16 -0.15 -5.66
C GLY A 541 3.81 -0.86 -5.54
N ASP A 542 3.03 -0.87 -6.63
CA ASP A 542 1.73 -1.55 -6.69
C ASP A 542 1.86 -3.08 -6.52
N LEU A 543 2.92 -3.67 -7.08
CA LEU A 543 3.25 -5.08 -6.94
C LEU A 543 3.50 -5.47 -5.48
N LEU A 544 4.31 -4.70 -4.76
CA LEU A 544 4.56 -4.90 -3.33
C LEU A 544 3.27 -4.88 -2.52
N LEU A 545 2.32 -4.04 -2.90
CA LEU A 545 1.02 -3.94 -2.26
C LEU A 545 0.18 -5.20 -2.45
N ILE A 546 0.10 -5.65 -3.70
CA ILE A 546 -0.62 -6.88 -4.05
C ILE A 546 -0.06 -8.07 -3.26
N LEU A 547 1.28 -8.18 -3.22
CA LEU A 547 1.97 -9.24 -2.50
C LEU A 547 1.82 -9.13 -0.97
N SER A 548 1.78 -7.92 -0.43
CA SER A 548 1.61 -7.70 1.01
C SER A 548 0.22 -8.07 1.53
N ASP A 549 -0.81 -7.99 0.69
CA ASP A 549 -2.22 -8.26 1.05
C ASP A 549 -2.57 -9.77 1.04
N GLN A 550 -1.69 -10.62 0.51
CA GLN A 550 -1.95 -12.05 0.35
C GLN A 550 -1.62 -12.86 1.62
N THR A 551 -2.60 -13.06 2.46
CA THR A 551 -2.41 -13.80 3.72
C THR A 551 -3.25 -15.07 3.89
N ARG A 552 -4.16 -15.45 2.97
CA ARG A 552 -5.03 -16.63 3.17
C ARG A 552 -5.52 -17.21 1.83
N GLY A 553 -5.21 -18.48 1.56
CA GLY A 553 -5.83 -19.26 0.48
C GLY A 553 -5.04 -20.54 0.13
N LEU A 554 -5.72 -21.50 -0.50
CA LEU A 554 -5.11 -22.62 -1.20
C LEU A 554 -4.24 -22.07 -2.36
N PRO A 555 -3.12 -22.73 -2.76
CA PRO A 555 -2.21 -22.24 -3.80
C PRO A 555 -2.92 -21.81 -5.09
N GLU A 556 -3.86 -22.61 -5.58
CA GLU A 556 -4.62 -22.32 -6.82
C GLU A 556 -5.49 -21.06 -6.71
N VAL A 557 -6.11 -20.81 -5.55
CA VAL A 557 -6.90 -19.60 -5.30
C VAL A 557 -6.00 -18.37 -5.19
N MET A 558 -4.78 -18.55 -4.68
CA MET A 558 -3.77 -17.49 -4.64
C MET A 558 -3.31 -17.12 -6.04
N GLU A 559 -3.02 -18.08 -6.91
CA GLU A 559 -2.59 -17.85 -8.29
C GLU A 559 -3.67 -17.11 -9.10
N GLN A 560 -4.93 -17.52 -9.00
CA GLN A 560 -6.04 -16.83 -9.64
C GLN A 560 -6.23 -15.39 -9.12
N SER A 561 -6.13 -15.20 -7.81
CA SER A 561 -6.22 -13.88 -7.18
C SER A 561 -5.06 -12.96 -7.58
N LEU A 562 -3.83 -13.52 -7.69
CA LEU A 562 -2.67 -12.80 -8.20
C LEU A 562 -2.86 -12.40 -9.65
N ALA A 563 -3.19 -13.36 -10.52
CA ALA A 563 -3.42 -13.09 -11.94
C ALA A 563 -4.50 -12.01 -12.14
N GLN A 564 -5.58 -12.04 -11.36
CA GLN A 564 -6.64 -11.04 -11.40
C GLN A 564 -6.16 -9.64 -10.99
N LYS A 565 -5.42 -9.53 -9.87
CA LYS A 565 -4.90 -8.24 -9.39
C LYS A 565 -3.88 -7.65 -10.37
N PHE A 566 -2.97 -8.48 -10.91
CA PHE A 566 -2.03 -8.05 -11.94
C PHE A 566 -2.72 -7.63 -13.24
N ALA A 567 -3.73 -8.35 -13.67
CA ALA A 567 -4.50 -7.99 -14.87
C ALA A 567 -5.15 -6.61 -14.74
N VAL A 568 -5.73 -6.29 -13.58
CA VAL A 568 -6.30 -4.98 -13.29
C VAL A 568 -5.22 -3.89 -13.32
N LEU A 569 -4.04 -4.18 -12.78
CA LEU A 569 -2.91 -3.26 -12.75
C LEU A 569 -2.41 -2.94 -14.15
N GLY A 570 -2.12 -3.98 -14.98
CA GLY A 570 -1.68 -3.84 -16.35
C GLY A 570 -2.69 -3.08 -17.23
N ALA A 571 -3.99 -3.41 -17.08
CA ALA A 571 -5.05 -2.70 -17.80
C ALA A 571 -5.20 -1.22 -17.38
N SER A 572 -4.78 -0.87 -16.16
CA SER A 572 -4.83 0.50 -15.65
C SER A 572 -3.63 1.33 -16.09
N ALA A 573 -2.46 0.72 -16.18
CA ALA A 573 -1.21 1.34 -16.62
C ALA A 573 -1.13 1.54 -18.15
N SER A 574 -2.00 0.84 -18.92
CA SER A 574 -1.98 0.92 -20.38
C SER A 574 -2.46 2.28 -20.90
N GLU A 575 -1.78 2.81 -21.92
CA GLU A 575 -2.14 4.07 -22.57
C GLU A 575 -3.55 4.07 -23.19
N LYS A 576 -4.09 5.28 -23.40
CA LYS A 576 -5.37 5.45 -24.10
C LYS A 576 -5.25 4.92 -25.53
N MET A 577 -6.23 4.14 -25.95
CA MET A 577 -6.27 3.61 -27.31
C MET A 577 -6.55 4.72 -28.32
N THR A 578 -5.68 4.85 -29.32
CA THR A 578 -5.81 5.86 -30.38
C THR A 578 -5.76 5.23 -31.79
N SER A 579 -5.15 4.03 -31.91
CA SER A 579 -4.94 3.38 -33.20
C SER A 579 -6.07 2.40 -33.55
N PRO A 580 -6.73 2.54 -34.73
CA PRO A 580 -7.72 1.57 -35.19
C PRO A 580 -7.17 0.15 -35.36
N LEU A 581 -5.89 0.02 -35.75
CA LEU A 581 -5.21 -1.27 -35.90
C LEU A 581 -5.02 -1.96 -34.55
N GLU A 582 -4.69 -1.20 -33.52
CA GLU A 582 -4.59 -1.71 -32.14
C GLU A 582 -5.97 -2.14 -31.63
N ALA A 583 -7.02 -1.36 -31.93
CA ALA A 583 -8.38 -1.69 -31.59
C ALA A 583 -8.83 -3.02 -32.23
N GLN A 584 -8.50 -3.22 -33.52
CA GLN A 584 -8.78 -4.47 -34.21
C GLN A 584 -8.09 -5.66 -33.55
N ARG A 585 -6.77 -5.55 -33.28
CA ARG A 585 -6.01 -6.60 -32.60
C ARG A 585 -6.56 -6.94 -31.22
N LEU A 586 -6.97 -5.93 -30.47
CA LEU A 586 -7.56 -6.11 -29.14
C LEU A 586 -8.88 -6.88 -29.22
N VAL A 587 -9.76 -6.52 -30.14
CA VAL A 587 -11.06 -7.19 -30.33
C VAL A 587 -10.85 -8.62 -30.82
N ASP A 588 -9.97 -8.84 -31.81
CA ASP A 588 -9.66 -10.17 -32.33
C ASP A 588 -9.11 -11.10 -31.23
N ALA A 589 -8.16 -10.60 -30.41
CA ALA A 589 -7.61 -11.34 -29.28
C ALA A 589 -8.68 -11.62 -28.20
N LEU A 590 -9.54 -10.64 -27.92
CA LEU A 590 -10.63 -10.80 -26.96
C LEU A 590 -11.62 -11.89 -27.39
N LEU A 591 -12.01 -11.90 -28.67
CA LEU A 591 -12.94 -12.89 -29.20
C LEU A 591 -12.36 -14.32 -29.24
N GLN A 592 -11.02 -14.46 -29.20
CA GLN A 592 -10.33 -15.74 -29.07
C GLN A 592 -10.16 -16.21 -27.60
N SER A 593 -10.44 -15.35 -26.61
CA SER A 593 -10.35 -15.70 -25.21
C SER A 593 -11.46 -16.65 -24.77
N GLU A 594 -11.25 -17.41 -23.69
CA GLU A 594 -12.25 -18.36 -23.17
C GLU A 594 -13.54 -17.68 -22.71
N ASN A 595 -13.47 -16.46 -22.21
CA ASN A 595 -14.63 -15.70 -21.77
C ASN A 595 -14.52 -14.22 -22.18
N PRO A 596 -14.93 -13.87 -23.43
CA PRO A 596 -14.82 -12.51 -23.96
C PRO A 596 -15.81 -11.51 -23.37
N GLU A 597 -16.88 -11.99 -22.73
CA GLU A 597 -17.97 -11.12 -22.28
C GLU A 597 -17.74 -10.50 -20.93
N PHE A 598 -17.01 -11.19 -20.04
CA PHE A 598 -16.82 -10.78 -18.66
C PHE A 598 -15.36 -10.81 -18.24
N THR A 599 -14.93 -9.84 -17.41
CA THR A 599 -13.64 -9.90 -16.71
C THR A 599 -13.66 -11.00 -15.67
N ALA A 600 -12.49 -11.37 -15.12
CA ALA A 600 -12.38 -12.29 -14.01
C ALA A 600 -13.18 -11.84 -12.75
N ALA A 601 -13.43 -10.53 -12.62
CA ALA A 601 -14.28 -9.94 -11.57
C ALA A 601 -15.76 -9.89 -11.90
N GLY A 602 -16.22 -10.52 -13.01
CA GLY A 602 -17.63 -10.55 -13.43
C GLY A 602 -18.15 -9.25 -14.04
N ARG A 603 -17.29 -8.33 -14.46
CA ARG A 603 -17.70 -7.07 -15.11
C ARG A 603 -17.86 -7.27 -16.60
N ARG A 604 -18.98 -6.80 -17.18
CA ARG A 604 -19.26 -6.94 -18.61
C ARG A 604 -18.25 -6.16 -19.46
N ILE A 605 -17.68 -6.81 -20.47
CA ILE A 605 -16.69 -6.25 -21.43
C ILE A 605 -17.39 -5.80 -22.71
N ILE A 606 -18.21 -6.67 -23.27
CA ILE A 606 -18.94 -6.47 -24.55
C ILE A 606 -20.40 -6.19 -24.24
N SER A 607 -20.97 -5.20 -24.93
CA SER A 607 -22.41 -4.91 -24.92
C SER A 607 -22.85 -4.68 -26.35
N ILE A 608 -23.98 -5.28 -26.76
CA ILE A 608 -24.60 -5.06 -28.07
C ILE A 608 -25.80 -4.13 -27.85
N VAL A 609 -25.84 -3.04 -28.60
CA VAL A 609 -26.98 -2.13 -28.68
C VAL A 609 -27.78 -2.52 -29.93
N PRO A 610 -28.96 -3.13 -29.76
CA PRO A 610 -29.78 -3.55 -30.89
C PRO A 610 -30.23 -2.36 -31.78
N ALA A 611 -30.44 -2.60 -33.05
CA ALA A 611 -30.90 -1.56 -33.98
C ALA A 611 -32.22 -0.93 -33.54
N ASP A 612 -33.15 -1.72 -33.01
CA ASP A 612 -34.45 -1.25 -32.49
C ASP A 612 -34.31 -0.28 -31.30
N GLU A 613 -33.25 -0.41 -30.51
CA GLU A 613 -32.98 0.52 -29.41
C GLU A 613 -32.41 1.84 -29.92
N LEU A 614 -31.69 1.79 -31.04
CA LEU A 614 -31.20 3.00 -31.72
C LEU A 614 -32.35 3.76 -32.35
N GLU A 615 -33.28 3.06 -33.05
CA GLU A 615 -34.45 3.68 -33.68
C GLU A 615 -35.36 4.38 -32.66
N LYS A 616 -35.50 3.86 -31.43
CA LYS A 616 -36.29 4.49 -30.37
C LYS A 616 -35.74 5.84 -29.89
N ARG A 617 -34.54 6.20 -30.30
CA ARG A 617 -33.88 7.46 -29.89
C ARG A 617 -34.06 8.56 -30.95
N PHE A 618 -34.54 8.24 -32.10
CA PHE A 618 -34.86 9.14 -33.22
C PHE A 618 -36.38 9.21 -33.45
#